data_af8f9a9b4a75fdb1e1422d26aeb3926d
#
_entry.id   af8f9a9b4a75fdb1e1422d26aeb3926d
#
_cell.length_a   1.000
_cell.length_b   1.000
_cell.length_c   1.000
_cell.angle_alpha   90.00
_cell.angle_beta   90.00
_cell.angle_gamma   90.00
#
_symmetry.space_group_name_H-M   'P 1'
#
loop_
_entity.id
_entity.type
_entity.pdbx_description
1 polymer ?
#
loop_
_entity_poly.entity_id
_entity_poly.type
_entity_poly.pdbx_seq_one_letter_code
_entity_poly.pdbx_strand_id
1 'polypeptide(L)'
;MAKLNFVKQGQGPVVVLNHALGCNLHMWDDVAAALQDRYTVVRYDHRGHGLSETRQTPFSIDDMADDTAALIQEVVGEPAHFVGLSMGGMVAQSMGARYPQWVKSIVIANSAQHYDEAAQSQWKTRVQSVLSHGVASISEGAMQRWFTPAFRSDLLHGGAARVLSLKAELEQCKPAAYAASCEAIANIDFRQSNLRIGCPTLVIAGDKDEATPTVLSVAINQAITGSQLRSIDAAHLSAVEQPAQFARLLTDFWKTI
;
A
#
# COMPACT_ATOMS: atom_id res chain seq x y z
N MET A 1 5.78 -19.32 4.11
CA MET A 1 5.91 -17.95 3.58
C MET A 1 5.98 -18.02 2.06
N ALA A 2 5.44 -17.04 1.34
CA ALA A 2 5.51 -16.96 -0.11
C ALA A 2 6.88 -16.43 -0.53
N LYS A 3 7.41 -16.91 -1.67
CA LYS A 3 8.60 -16.31 -2.28
C LYS A 3 8.16 -15.02 -2.98
N LEU A 4 8.66 -13.89 -2.47
CA LEU A 4 8.33 -12.58 -3.01
C LEU A 4 9.34 -12.15 -4.08
N ASN A 5 8.82 -11.58 -5.17
CA ASN A 5 9.63 -10.87 -6.16
C ASN A 5 9.96 -9.47 -5.61
N PHE A 6 11.20 -9.04 -5.70
CA PHE A 6 11.64 -7.74 -5.20
C PHE A 6 12.74 -7.10 -6.06
N VAL A 7 12.86 -5.79 -5.91
CA VAL A 7 13.97 -4.98 -6.42
C VAL A 7 14.59 -4.22 -5.26
N LYS A 8 15.93 -4.24 -5.16
CA LYS A 8 16.71 -3.49 -4.17
C LYS A 8 17.68 -2.56 -4.93
N GLN A 9 17.62 -1.27 -4.63
CA GLN A 9 18.43 -0.25 -5.31
C GLN A 9 18.82 0.88 -4.36
N GLY A 10 19.83 1.66 -4.73
CA GLY A 10 20.31 2.77 -3.92
C GLY A 10 21.24 2.35 -2.78
N GLN A 11 21.55 3.31 -1.89
CA GLN A 11 22.43 3.11 -0.73
C GLN A 11 22.02 4.00 0.43
N GLY A 12 22.32 3.58 1.66
CA GLY A 12 21.96 4.28 2.90
C GLY A 12 20.89 3.55 3.70
N PRO A 13 20.19 4.22 4.63
CA PRO A 13 19.14 3.60 5.44
C PRO A 13 18.07 2.91 4.59
N VAL A 14 17.59 1.76 5.06
CA VAL A 14 16.66 0.95 4.26
C VAL A 14 15.23 1.45 4.37
N VAL A 15 14.58 1.55 3.21
CA VAL A 15 13.15 1.84 3.05
C VAL A 15 12.50 0.69 2.29
N VAL A 16 11.42 0.14 2.83
CA VAL A 16 10.63 -0.93 2.20
C VAL A 16 9.28 -0.36 1.75
N LEU A 17 8.97 -0.48 0.46
CA LEU A 17 7.77 0.07 -0.16
C LEU A 17 6.77 -1.03 -0.49
N ASN A 18 5.56 -0.90 0.05
CA ASN A 18 4.46 -1.86 -0.03
C ASN A 18 3.33 -1.32 -0.91
N HIS A 19 3.01 -2.00 -2.00
CA HIS A 19 2.05 -1.54 -3.00
C HIS A 19 0.57 -1.76 -2.61
N ALA A 20 -0.34 -1.07 -3.32
CA ALA A 20 -1.78 -1.20 -3.19
C ALA A 20 -2.31 -2.50 -3.85
N LEU A 21 -3.55 -2.88 -3.48
CA LEU A 21 -4.28 -3.97 -4.14
C LEU A 21 -4.36 -3.77 -5.66
N GLY A 22 -4.04 -4.81 -6.41
CA GLY A 22 -4.10 -4.79 -7.88
C GLY A 22 -2.96 -4.04 -8.56
N CYS A 23 -2.00 -3.52 -7.80
CA CYS A 23 -0.74 -2.98 -8.28
C CYS A 23 0.40 -4.00 -8.11
N ASN A 24 1.60 -3.60 -8.46
CA ASN A 24 2.84 -4.31 -8.22
C ASN A 24 3.94 -3.34 -7.77
N LEU A 25 5.17 -3.80 -7.63
CA LEU A 25 6.31 -2.99 -7.18
C LEU A 25 6.59 -1.75 -8.05
N HIS A 26 6.14 -1.76 -9.32
CA HIS A 26 6.35 -0.64 -10.25
C HIS A 26 5.46 0.57 -9.97
N MET A 27 4.41 0.46 -9.13
CA MET A 27 3.69 1.66 -8.70
C MET A 27 4.59 2.65 -7.96
N TRP A 28 5.71 2.19 -7.44
CA TRP A 28 6.66 2.95 -6.65
C TRP A 28 7.86 3.51 -7.44
N ASP A 29 7.92 3.32 -8.78
CA ASP A 29 9.11 3.66 -9.59
C ASP A 29 9.56 5.11 -9.38
N ASP A 30 8.65 6.07 -9.44
CA ASP A 30 8.97 7.50 -9.33
C ASP A 30 9.40 7.89 -7.91
N VAL A 31 8.74 7.34 -6.88
CA VAL A 31 9.12 7.55 -5.47
C VAL A 31 10.48 6.91 -5.19
N ALA A 32 10.72 5.70 -5.70
CA ALA A 32 11.99 5.02 -5.53
C ALA A 32 13.14 5.78 -6.21
N ALA A 33 12.92 6.32 -7.43
CA ALA A 33 13.88 7.18 -8.11
C ALA A 33 14.22 8.45 -7.30
N ALA A 34 13.23 9.05 -6.63
CA ALA A 34 13.43 10.23 -5.76
C ALA A 34 14.19 9.92 -4.46
N LEU A 35 14.21 8.66 -4.01
CA LEU A 35 14.81 8.25 -2.73
C LEU A 35 16.20 7.60 -2.88
N GLN A 36 16.51 6.95 -4.01
CA GLN A 36 17.64 6.03 -4.16
C GLN A 36 19.03 6.65 -3.94
N ASP A 37 19.17 7.97 -4.09
CA ASP A 37 20.45 8.64 -3.85
C ASP A 37 20.83 8.71 -2.37
N ARG A 38 19.86 8.53 -1.47
CA ARG A 38 20.03 8.68 -0.02
C ARG A 38 19.56 7.49 0.81
N TYR A 39 18.83 6.58 0.17
CA TYR A 39 18.22 5.41 0.83
C TYR A 39 18.42 4.15 0.00
N THR A 40 18.60 3.03 0.66
CA THR A 40 18.43 1.73 0.04
C THR A 40 16.95 1.43 -0.05
N VAL A 41 16.39 1.43 -1.27
CA VAL A 41 14.97 1.22 -1.52
C VAL A 41 14.72 -0.23 -1.91
N VAL A 42 13.90 -0.93 -1.12
CA VAL A 42 13.40 -2.28 -1.41
C VAL A 42 11.93 -2.17 -1.77
N ARG A 43 11.57 -2.60 -2.98
CA ARG A 43 10.19 -2.70 -3.47
C ARG A 43 9.89 -4.14 -3.76
N TYR A 44 8.71 -4.62 -3.45
CA TYR A 44 8.35 -6.02 -3.69
C TYR A 44 6.90 -6.16 -4.10
N ASP A 45 6.60 -7.26 -4.75
CA ASP A 45 5.24 -7.68 -5.06
C ASP A 45 4.67 -8.49 -3.89
N HIS A 46 3.49 -8.15 -3.40
CA HIS A 46 2.78 -8.97 -2.43
C HIS A 46 2.41 -10.33 -3.01
N ARG A 47 2.21 -11.34 -2.15
CA ARG A 47 1.69 -12.65 -2.58
C ARG A 47 0.49 -12.48 -3.52
N GLY A 48 0.49 -13.21 -4.63
CA GLY A 48 -0.58 -13.18 -5.62
C GLY A 48 -0.60 -11.97 -6.54
N HIS A 49 0.38 -11.06 -6.43
CA HIS A 49 0.56 -9.88 -7.29
C HIS A 49 1.89 -9.98 -8.05
N GLY A 50 1.96 -9.26 -9.18
CA GLY A 50 3.16 -9.16 -9.99
C GLY A 50 3.79 -10.51 -10.31
N LEU A 51 5.07 -10.65 -9.99
CA LEU A 51 5.85 -11.89 -10.19
C LEU A 51 6.00 -12.73 -8.92
N SER A 52 5.38 -12.34 -7.82
CA SER A 52 5.39 -13.12 -6.56
C SER A 52 4.52 -14.37 -6.64
N GLU A 53 4.92 -15.37 -5.86
CA GLU A 53 4.14 -16.62 -5.76
C GLU A 53 2.73 -16.35 -5.23
N THR A 54 1.75 -17.04 -5.82
CA THR A 54 0.42 -17.18 -5.24
C THR A 54 0.41 -18.46 -4.42
N ARG A 55 0.56 -18.31 -3.10
CA ARG A 55 0.39 -19.45 -2.19
C ARG A 55 -1.08 -19.65 -1.83
N GLN A 56 -1.28 -20.65 -0.98
CA GLN A 56 -2.56 -21.13 -0.50
C GLN A 56 -3.55 -19.99 -0.18
N THR A 57 -4.78 -20.10 -0.65
CA THR A 57 -5.93 -19.28 -0.31
C THR A 57 -6.87 -20.07 0.61
N PRO A 58 -7.58 -19.44 1.57
CA PRO A 58 -7.53 -18.01 1.89
C PRO A 58 -6.25 -17.60 2.64
N PHE A 59 -5.99 -16.29 2.71
CA PHE A 59 -4.93 -15.70 3.51
C PHE A 59 -5.42 -14.36 4.11
N SER A 60 -4.70 -13.84 5.09
CA SER A 60 -4.98 -12.58 5.78
C SER A 60 -3.93 -11.51 5.47
N ILE A 61 -4.17 -10.27 5.89
CA ILE A 61 -3.14 -9.22 5.88
C ILE A 61 -1.99 -9.57 6.82
N ASP A 62 -2.24 -10.29 7.91
CA ASP A 62 -1.19 -10.77 8.81
C ASP A 62 -0.27 -11.78 8.13
N ASP A 63 -0.80 -12.67 7.27
CA ASP A 63 0.03 -13.57 6.45
C ASP A 63 0.91 -12.81 5.44
N MET A 64 0.42 -11.67 4.90
CA MET A 64 1.23 -10.79 4.07
C MET A 64 2.34 -10.10 4.86
N ALA A 65 2.07 -9.72 6.11
CA ALA A 65 3.07 -9.17 7.01
C ALA A 65 4.13 -10.22 7.39
N ASP A 66 3.74 -11.49 7.56
CA ASP A 66 4.67 -12.60 7.81
C ASP A 66 5.63 -12.80 6.63
N ASP A 67 5.12 -12.77 5.38
CA ASP A 67 5.97 -12.84 4.19
C ASP A 67 6.94 -11.65 4.13
N THR A 68 6.47 -10.48 4.48
CA THR A 68 7.27 -9.26 4.45
C THR A 68 8.35 -9.26 5.53
N ALA A 69 8.04 -9.73 6.72
CA ALA A 69 9.03 -9.90 7.80
C ALA A 69 10.14 -10.87 7.38
N ALA A 70 9.78 -11.96 6.71
CA ALA A 70 10.77 -12.92 6.16
C ALA A 70 11.63 -12.28 5.06
N LEU A 71 11.02 -11.52 4.14
CA LEU A 71 11.78 -10.78 3.11
C LEU A 71 12.78 -9.83 3.75
N ILE A 72 12.38 -9.07 4.78
CA ILE A 72 13.29 -8.15 5.47
C ILE A 72 14.43 -8.92 6.14
N GLN A 73 14.12 -10.00 6.84
CA GLN A 73 15.14 -10.82 7.49
C GLN A 73 16.16 -11.37 6.50
N GLU A 74 15.70 -11.82 5.31
CA GLU A 74 16.56 -12.43 4.29
C GLU A 74 17.35 -11.39 3.47
N VAL A 75 16.69 -10.30 3.05
CA VAL A 75 17.22 -9.36 2.04
C VAL A 75 17.86 -8.12 2.66
N VAL A 76 17.37 -7.70 3.84
CA VAL A 76 17.78 -6.48 4.52
C VAL A 76 18.67 -6.79 5.71
N GLY A 77 18.26 -7.68 6.60
CA GLY A 77 19.01 -8.13 7.78
C GLY A 77 19.04 -7.11 8.94
N GLU A 78 18.34 -5.97 8.80
CA GLU A 78 18.26 -4.91 9.81
C GLU A 78 16.88 -4.26 9.84
N PRO A 79 16.51 -3.51 10.91
CA PRO A 79 15.25 -2.76 10.93
C PRO A 79 15.20 -1.68 9.85
N ALA A 80 14.05 -1.54 9.17
CA ALA A 80 13.84 -0.65 8.05
C ALA A 80 12.72 0.37 8.28
N HIS A 81 12.72 1.45 7.52
CA HIS A 81 11.57 2.32 7.36
C HIS A 81 10.53 1.64 6.46
N PHE A 82 9.29 1.57 6.92
CA PHE A 82 8.21 0.88 6.22
C PHE A 82 7.23 1.89 5.64
N VAL A 83 6.96 1.82 4.34
CA VAL A 83 5.97 2.68 3.66
C VAL A 83 4.96 1.80 2.98
N GLY A 84 3.69 1.95 3.31
CA GLY A 84 2.61 1.21 2.67
C GLY A 84 1.47 2.11 2.23
N LEU A 85 0.94 1.84 1.03
CA LEU A 85 -0.22 2.51 0.49
C LEU A 85 -1.38 1.54 0.38
N SER A 86 -2.58 1.93 0.87
CA SER A 86 -3.81 1.14 0.82
C SER A 86 -3.63 -0.24 1.49
N MET A 87 -3.73 -1.34 0.76
CA MET A 87 -3.40 -2.69 1.24
C MET A 87 -2.00 -2.75 1.85
N GLY A 88 -1.00 -2.13 1.21
CA GLY A 88 0.35 -2.02 1.78
C GLY A 88 0.39 -1.26 3.11
N GLY A 89 -0.49 -0.27 3.30
CA GLY A 89 -0.68 0.43 4.57
C GLY A 89 -1.30 -0.44 5.66
N MET A 90 -2.15 -1.41 5.29
CA MET A 90 -2.65 -2.44 6.21
C MET A 90 -1.53 -3.39 6.64
N VAL A 91 -0.69 -3.82 5.69
CA VAL A 91 0.51 -4.62 6.00
C VAL A 91 1.46 -3.84 6.91
N ALA A 92 1.67 -2.52 6.68
CA ALA A 92 2.50 -1.68 7.54
C ALA A 92 1.97 -1.62 8.99
N GLN A 93 0.65 -1.52 9.19
CA GLN A 93 0.01 -1.58 10.52
C GLN A 93 0.29 -2.94 11.21
N SER A 94 0.09 -4.05 10.50
CA SER A 94 0.40 -5.38 11.02
C SER A 94 1.90 -5.54 11.34
N MET A 95 2.80 -5.06 10.48
CA MET A 95 4.25 -5.07 10.73
C MET A 95 4.62 -4.28 11.99
N GLY A 96 4.12 -3.06 12.14
CA GLY A 96 4.39 -2.22 13.31
C GLY A 96 3.93 -2.84 14.63
N ALA A 97 2.80 -3.55 14.62
CA ALA A 97 2.24 -4.18 15.81
C ALA A 97 2.86 -5.55 16.15
N ARG A 98 3.27 -6.35 15.14
CA ARG A 98 3.70 -7.75 15.32
C ARG A 98 5.22 -7.95 15.19
N TYR A 99 5.91 -7.06 14.46
CA TYR A 99 7.33 -7.18 14.15
C TYR A 99 8.13 -5.92 14.48
N PRO A 100 7.98 -5.33 15.71
CA PRO A 100 8.65 -4.08 16.09
C PRO A 100 10.19 -4.14 15.96
N GLN A 101 10.78 -5.34 16.06
CA GLN A 101 12.23 -5.54 15.89
C GLN A 101 12.73 -5.31 14.46
N TRP A 102 11.84 -5.34 13.45
CA TRP A 102 12.17 -5.13 12.04
C TRP A 102 11.76 -3.74 11.51
N VAL A 103 11.15 -2.91 12.37
CA VAL A 103 10.53 -1.66 11.95
C VAL A 103 11.16 -0.46 12.67
N LYS A 104 11.84 0.42 11.94
CA LYS A 104 12.32 1.72 12.43
C LYS A 104 11.21 2.76 12.54
N SER A 105 10.37 2.82 11.51
CA SER A 105 9.20 3.69 11.44
C SER A 105 8.22 3.15 10.43
N ILE A 106 6.95 3.54 10.53
CA ILE A 106 5.94 3.22 9.52
C ILE A 106 5.32 4.47 8.91
N VAL A 107 5.01 4.38 7.63
CA VAL A 107 4.17 5.35 6.91
C VAL A 107 2.96 4.61 6.35
N ILE A 108 1.78 5.06 6.74
CA ILE A 108 0.49 4.46 6.36
C ILE A 108 -0.22 5.49 5.48
N ALA A 109 -0.25 5.25 4.17
CA ALA A 109 -0.85 6.16 3.21
C ALA A 109 -2.17 5.60 2.65
N ASN A 110 -3.21 6.44 2.58
CA ASN A 110 -4.47 6.11 1.90
C ASN A 110 -5.02 4.73 2.31
N SER A 111 -5.19 4.48 3.60
CA SER A 111 -5.47 3.15 4.15
C SER A 111 -6.60 3.17 5.18
N ALA A 112 -6.95 2.00 5.69
CA ALA A 112 -7.95 1.80 6.74
C ALA A 112 -7.42 0.89 7.84
N GLN A 113 -7.99 1.00 9.05
CA GLN A 113 -7.73 0.06 10.13
C GLN A 113 -8.87 -0.94 10.36
N HIS A 114 -10.05 -0.68 9.80
CA HIS A 114 -11.24 -1.50 9.98
C HIS A 114 -12.27 -1.15 8.90
N TYR A 115 -13.09 -2.11 8.52
CA TYR A 115 -14.28 -1.93 7.69
C TYR A 115 -15.53 -2.40 8.42
N ASP A 116 -16.60 -1.60 8.37
CA ASP A 116 -17.92 -1.95 8.86
C ASP A 116 -18.62 -2.96 7.94
N GLU A 117 -19.79 -3.47 8.37
CA GLU A 117 -20.57 -4.46 7.62
C GLU A 117 -20.95 -3.97 6.21
N ALA A 118 -21.23 -2.67 6.05
CA ALA A 118 -21.60 -2.10 4.75
C ALA A 118 -20.40 -2.13 3.79
N ALA A 119 -19.22 -1.72 4.24
CA ALA A 119 -17.99 -1.79 3.46
C ALA A 119 -17.58 -3.25 3.17
N GLN A 120 -17.71 -4.16 4.14
CA GLN A 120 -17.47 -5.59 3.94
C GLN A 120 -18.39 -6.18 2.87
N SER A 121 -19.67 -5.77 2.83
CA SER A 121 -20.63 -6.18 1.80
C SER A 121 -20.19 -5.72 0.40
N GLN A 122 -19.67 -4.49 0.28
CA GLN A 122 -19.12 -3.99 -0.99
C GLN A 122 -17.89 -4.80 -1.45
N TRP A 123 -17.01 -5.19 -0.52
CA TRP A 123 -15.89 -6.07 -0.82
C TRP A 123 -16.36 -7.46 -1.31
N LYS A 124 -17.38 -8.06 -0.68
CA LYS A 124 -17.98 -9.32 -1.13
C LYS A 124 -18.55 -9.22 -2.54
N THR A 125 -19.25 -8.14 -2.85
CA THR A 125 -19.77 -7.88 -4.21
C THR A 125 -18.65 -7.79 -5.24
N ARG A 126 -17.54 -7.13 -4.89
CA ARG A 126 -16.34 -7.04 -5.75
C ARG A 126 -15.72 -8.42 -5.98
N VAL A 127 -15.57 -9.24 -4.94
CA VAL A 127 -15.08 -10.62 -5.04
C VAL A 127 -15.94 -11.43 -6.01
N GLN A 128 -17.25 -11.38 -5.88
CA GLN A 128 -18.19 -12.08 -6.77
C GLN A 128 -18.06 -11.62 -8.22
N SER A 129 -17.98 -10.30 -8.45
CA SER A 129 -17.80 -9.73 -9.79
C SER A 129 -16.51 -10.23 -10.43
N VAL A 130 -15.40 -10.19 -9.69
CA VAL A 130 -14.08 -10.60 -10.20
C VAL A 130 -14.03 -12.10 -10.48
N LEU A 131 -14.59 -12.94 -9.61
CA LEU A 131 -14.63 -14.39 -9.84
C LEU A 131 -15.53 -14.78 -11.02
N SER A 132 -16.60 -14.03 -11.27
CA SER A 132 -17.55 -14.32 -12.36
C SER A 132 -17.16 -13.72 -13.71
N HIS A 133 -16.53 -12.54 -13.70
CA HIS A 133 -16.31 -11.74 -14.93
C HIS A 133 -14.85 -11.31 -15.13
N GLY A 134 -13.93 -11.75 -14.25
CA GLY A 134 -12.52 -11.35 -14.29
C GLY A 134 -12.26 -9.95 -13.72
N VAL A 135 -10.98 -9.64 -13.52
CA VAL A 135 -10.55 -8.37 -12.92
C VAL A 135 -10.86 -7.16 -13.81
N ALA A 136 -10.90 -7.35 -15.13
CA ALA A 136 -11.28 -6.29 -16.09
C ALA A 136 -12.68 -5.71 -15.81
N SER A 137 -13.60 -6.48 -15.20
CA SER A 137 -14.95 -6.03 -14.87
C SER A 137 -14.99 -4.87 -13.87
N ILE A 138 -13.93 -4.67 -13.10
CA ILE A 138 -13.85 -3.63 -12.07
C ILE A 138 -12.80 -2.55 -12.39
N SER A 139 -12.01 -2.70 -13.44
CA SER A 139 -10.82 -1.88 -13.69
C SER A 139 -11.15 -0.42 -13.95
N GLU A 140 -12.18 -0.14 -14.76
CA GLU A 140 -12.57 1.24 -15.06
C GLU A 140 -13.00 2.00 -13.80
N GLY A 141 -13.86 1.41 -12.98
CA GLY A 141 -14.27 1.98 -11.71
C GLY A 141 -13.13 2.11 -10.69
N ALA A 142 -12.10 1.25 -10.79
CA ALA A 142 -10.89 1.40 -10.00
C ALA A 142 -10.11 2.65 -10.40
N MET A 143 -9.87 2.86 -11.72
CA MET A 143 -9.16 4.05 -12.22
C MET A 143 -9.85 5.35 -11.83
N GLN A 144 -11.20 5.37 -11.84
CA GLN A 144 -11.97 6.55 -11.43
C GLN A 144 -11.75 6.90 -9.95
N ARG A 145 -11.66 5.92 -9.05
CA ARG A 145 -11.43 6.14 -7.62
C ARG A 145 -9.96 6.33 -7.25
N TRP A 146 -9.04 5.77 -8.06
CA TRP A 146 -7.61 5.82 -7.76
C TRP A 146 -6.96 7.14 -8.11
N PHE A 147 -7.51 7.86 -9.11
CA PHE A 147 -6.91 9.06 -9.66
C PHE A 147 -7.91 10.19 -9.81
N THR A 148 -7.45 11.42 -9.59
CA THR A 148 -8.25 12.60 -9.87
C THR A 148 -8.60 12.71 -11.37
N PRO A 149 -9.72 13.38 -11.73
CA PRO A 149 -10.05 13.65 -13.13
C PRO A 149 -8.92 14.37 -13.87
N ALA A 150 -8.26 15.31 -13.20
CA ALA A 150 -7.14 16.08 -13.77
C ALA A 150 -5.96 15.15 -14.15
N PHE A 151 -5.56 14.24 -13.26
CA PHE A 151 -4.49 13.30 -13.55
C PHE A 151 -4.84 12.31 -14.65
N ARG A 152 -6.10 11.82 -14.67
CA ARG A 152 -6.58 10.90 -15.71
C ARG A 152 -6.62 11.52 -17.11
N SER A 153 -6.76 12.84 -17.21
CA SER A 153 -6.80 13.59 -18.49
C SER A 153 -5.47 14.25 -18.87
N ASP A 154 -4.42 14.11 -18.02
CA ASP A 154 -3.12 14.74 -18.26
C ASP A 154 -2.32 13.99 -19.35
N LEU A 155 -2.41 14.52 -20.57
CA LEU A 155 -1.66 14.03 -21.74
C LEU A 155 -0.25 14.60 -21.82
N LEU A 156 0.02 15.73 -21.16
CA LEU A 156 1.26 16.48 -21.31
C LEU A 156 2.37 15.97 -20.37
N HIS A 157 2.02 15.60 -19.14
CA HIS A 157 2.98 15.18 -18.13
C HIS A 157 2.92 13.66 -17.85
N GLY A 158 2.15 12.92 -18.67
CA GLY A 158 2.14 11.46 -18.64
C GLY A 158 1.12 10.82 -17.69
N GLY A 159 0.28 11.61 -17.00
CA GLY A 159 -0.73 11.08 -16.08
C GLY A 159 -1.67 10.08 -16.74
N ALA A 160 -2.26 10.45 -17.90
CA ALA A 160 -3.14 9.56 -18.66
C ALA A 160 -2.45 8.23 -19.06
N ALA A 161 -1.20 8.29 -19.51
CA ALA A 161 -0.43 7.10 -19.88
C ALA A 161 -0.17 6.21 -18.66
N ARG A 162 0.14 6.81 -17.51
CA ARG A 162 0.37 6.09 -16.25
C ARG A 162 -0.90 5.39 -15.76
N VAL A 163 -2.06 6.03 -15.89
CA VAL A 163 -3.37 5.42 -15.58
C VAL A 163 -3.63 4.20 -16.45
N LEU A 164 -3.36 4.29 -17.76
CA LEU A 164 -3.53 3.16 -18.68
C LEU A 164 -2.58 1.99 -18.36
N SER A 165 -1.33 2.28 -17.98
CA SER A 165 -0.37 1.27 -17.55
C SER A 165 -0.87 0.53 -16.30
N LEU A 166 -1.29 1.25 -15.26
CA LEU A 166 -1.78 0.65 -14.02
C LEU A 166 -3.11 -0.08 -14.21
N LYS A 167 -3.97 0.37 -15.13
CA LYS A 167 -5.17 -0.37 -15.53
C LYS A 167 -4.79 -1.72 -16.14
N ALA A 168 -3.83 -1.74 -17.07
CA ALA A 168 -3.35 -2.97 -17.69
C ALA A 168 -2.70 -3.92 -16.67
N GLU A 169 -1.93 -3.41 -15.71
CA GLU A 169 -1.36 -4.19 -14.59
C GLU A 169 -2.47 -4.81 -13.73
N LEU A 170 -3.49 -4.04 -13.36
CA LEU A 170 -4.64 -4.52 -12.61
C LEU A 170 -5.37 -5.65 -13.35
N GLU A 171 -5.62 -5.49 -14.65
CA GLU A 171 -6.32 -6.47 -15.48
C GLU A 171 -5.55 -7.79 -15.66
N GLN A 172 -4.23 -7.78 -15.48
CA GLN A 172 -3.37 -8.97 -15.50
C GLN A 172 -3.40 -9.75 -14.18
N CYS A 173 -3.96 -9.21 -13.10
CA CYS A 173 -4.07 -9.92 -11.84
C CYS A 173 -4.90 -11.20 -12.02
N LYS A 174 -4.44 -12.30 -11.44
CA LYS A 174 -5.18 -13.57 -11.43
C LYS A 174 -6.46 -13.39 -10.59
N PRO A 175 -7.66 -13.66 -11.14
CA PRO A 175 -8.92 -13.39 -10.43
C PRO A 175 -9.00 -14.00 -9.04
N ALA A 176 -8.56 -15.26 -8.86
CA ALA A 176 -8.58 -15.93 -7.56
C ALA A 176 -7.63 -15.27 -6.54
N ALA A 177 -6.44 -14.82 -6.96
CA ALA A 177 -5.48 -14.16 -6.08
C ALA A 177 -5.96 -12.75 -5.69
N TYR A 178 -6.51 -12.01 -6.64
CA TYR A 178 -7.11 -10.69 -6.40
C TYR A 178 -8.31 -10.80 -5.43
N ALA A 179 -9.20 -11.77 -5.66
CA ALA A 179 -10.35 -12.04 -4.80
C ALA A 179 -9.92 -12.38 -3.36
N ALA A 180 -8.92 -13.25 -3.20
CA ALA A 180 -8.38 -13.59 -1.88
C ALA A 180 -7.79 -12.36 -1.16
N SER A 181 -7.13 -11.46 -1.89
CA SER A 181 -6.65 -10.19 -1.33
C SER A 181 -7.80 -9.27 -0.93
N CYS A 182 -8.90 -9.21 -1.71
CA CYS A 182 -10.10 -8.47 -1.33
C CYS A 182 -10.74 -9.03 -0.05
N GLU A 183 -10.77 -10.35 0.11
CA GLU A 183 -11.26 -11.01 1.33
C GLU A 183 -10.37 -10.71 2.53
N ALA A 184 -9.05 -10.74 2.36
CA ALA A 184 -8.09 -10.36 3.40
C ALA A 184 -8.31 -8.91 3.86
N ILE A 185 -8.51 -7.98 2.92
CA ILE A 185 -8.80 -6.57 3.19
C ILE A 185 -10.15 -6.41 3.91
N ALA A 186 -11.19 -7.07 3.43
CA ALA A 186 -12.53 -6.95 4.01
C ALA A 186 -12.60 -7.33 5.50
N ASN A 187 -11.72 -8.23 5.93
CA ASN A 187 -11.72 -8.81 7.28
C ASN A 187 -10.72 -8.15 8.25
N ILE A 188 -10.09 -7.02 7.89
CA ILE A 188 -9.17 -6.34 8.81
C ILE A 188 -9.89 -5.77 10.03
N ASP A 189 -9.25 -5.89 11.18
CA ASP A 189 -9.56 -5.11 12.38
C ASP A 189 -8.28 -4.84 13.18
N PHE A 190 -7.67 -3.70 12.91
CA PHE A 190 -6.45 -3.26 13.58
C PHE A 190 -6.70 -2.28 14.74
N ARG A 191 -7.97 -2.02 15.13
CA ARG A 191 -8.31 -1.07 16.19
C ARG A 191 -7.58 -1.34 17.51
N GLN A 192 -7.42 -2.62 17.87
CA GLN A 192 -6.70 -3.01 19.07
C GLN A 192 -5.19 -3.17 18.86
N SER A 193 -4.76 -3.65 17.70
CA SER A 193 -3.32 -3.83 17.42
C SER A 193 -2.62 -2.50 17.21
N ASN A 194 -3.27 -1.50 16.61
CA ASN A 194 -2.71 -0.17 16.41
C ASN A 194 -2.32 0.53 17.73
N LEU A 195 -3.04 0.26 18.83
CA LEU A 195 -2.69 0.77 20.16
C LEU A 195 -1.31 0.28 20.66
N ARG A 196 -0.76 -0.79 20.08
CA ARG A 196 0.53 -1.38 20.44
C ARG A 196 1.68 -0.93 19.54
N ILE A 197 1.41 -0.15 18.50
CA ILE A 197 2.46 0.39 17.61
C ILE A 197 3.23 1.46 18.36
N GLY A 198 4.50 1.17 18.66
CA GLY A 198 5.39 2.06 19.41
C GLY A 198 6.46 2.76 18.57
N CYS A 199 6.59 2.43 17.28
CA CYS A 199 7.55 3.10 16.41
C CYS A 199 7.01 4.45 15.90
N PRO A 200 7.91 5.40 15.52
CA PRO A 200 7.50 6.63 14.85
C PRO A 200 6.60 6.34 13.66
N THR A 201 5.44 7.02 13.59
CA THR A 201 4.40 6.76 12.59
C THR A 201 3.96 8.03 11.90
N LEU A 202 3.90 7.98 10.55
CA LEU A 202 3.28 9.00 9.71
C LEU A 202 2.06 8.41 9.01
N VAL A 203 0.92 9.08 9.11
CA VAL A 203 -0.29 8.77 8.35
C VAL A 203 -0.45 9.82 7.26
N ILE A 204 -0.66 9.38 6.01
CA ILE A 204 -0.88 10.26 4.86
C ILE A 204 -2.28 10.02 4.32
N ALA A 205 -3.07 11.09 4.20
CA ALA A 205 -4.40 11.08 3.62
C ALA A 205 -4.41 11.82 2.27
N GLY A 206 -4.97 11.22 1.23
CA GLY A 206 -5.29 11.92 -0.01
C GLY A 206 -6.56 12.75 0.18
N ASP A 207 -6.49 14.05 -0.10
CA ASP A 207 -7.62 14.97 0.11
C ASP A 207 -8.82 14.66 -0.81
N LYS A 208 -8.57 13.93 -1.91
CA LYS A 208 -9.56 13.54 -2.93
C LYS A 208 -9.75 12.02 -3.01
N ASP A 209 -9.35 11.29 -1.94
CA ASP A 209 -9.45 9.82 -1.90
C ASP A 209 -10.89 9.38 -1.62
N GLU A 210 -11.54 8.82 -2.63
CA GLU A 210 -12.88 8.23 -2.53
C GLU A 210 -12.85 6.74 -2.15
N ALA A 211 -11.70 6.08 -2.26
CA ALA A 211 -11.56 4.65 -1.93
C ALA A 211 -11.32 4.43 -0.43
N THR A 212 -10.48 5.27 0.18
CA THR A 212 -10.25 5.34 1.63
C THR A 212 -10.32 6.81 2.08
N PRO A 213 -11.52 7.36 2.26
CA PRO A 213 -11.73 8.76 2.64
C PRO A 213 -10.92 9.17 3.86
N THR A 214 -10.55 10.44 3.94
CA THR A 214 -9.67 11.03 4.98
C THR A 214 -10.07 10.64 6.41
N VAL A 215 -11.37 10.42 6.68
CA VAL A 215 -11.86 9.98 8.00
C VAL A 215 -11.22 8.66 8.45
N LEU A 216 -10.88 7.75 7.53
CA LEU A 216 -10.21 6.48 7.86
C LEU A 216 -8.76 6.71 8.28
N SER A 217 -8.06 7.63 7.63
CA SER A 217 -6.71 8.05 8.02
C SER A 217 -6.70 8.77 9.38
N VAL A 218 -7.70 9.60 9.65
CA VAL A 218 -7.89 10.24 10.96
C VAL A 218 -8.08 9.17 12.05
N ALA A 219 -8.88 8.13 11.80
CA ALA A 219 -9.10 7.04 12.75
C ALA A 219 -7.80 6.25 13.05
N ILE A 220 -6.96 6.02 12.04
CA ILE A 220 -5.64 5.40 12.23
C ILE A 220 -4.74 6.30 13.09
N ASN A 221 -4.67 7.59 12.77
CA ASN A 221 -3.85 8.56 13.52
C ASN A 221 -4.29 8.66 14.99
N GLN A 222 -5.58 8.61 15.27
CA GLN A 222 -6.11 8.62 16.64
C GLN A 222 -5.79 7.33 17.42
N ALA A 223 -5.68 6.20 16.74
CA ALA A 223 -5.37 4.91 17.37
C ALA A 223 -3.88 4.74 17.69
N ILE A 224 -2.98 5.35 16.91
CA ILE A 224 -1.52 5.19 17.08
C ILE A 224 -0.96 6.38 17.82
N THR A 225 -0.60 6.17 19.09
CA THR A 225 -0.06 7.24 19.96
C THR A 225 1.20 7.88 19.37
N GLY A 226 1.23 9.21 19.29
CA GLY A 226 2.38 9.96 18.78
C GLY A 226 2.53 9.96 17.26
N SER A 227 1.58 9.38 16.53
CA SER A 227 1.58 9.44 15.07
C SER A 227 1.32 10.87 14.57
N GLN A 228 1.87 11.18 13.39
CA GLN A 228 1.64 12.44 12.68
C GLN A 228 0.65 12.20 11.54
N LEU A 229 -0.28 13.13 11.31
CA LEU A 229 -1.17 13.11 10.15
C LEU A 229 -0.75 14.23 9.17
N ARG A 230 -0.65 13.90 7.91
CA ARG A 230 -0.43 14.84 6.79
C ARG A 230 -1.41 14.56 5.69
N SER A 231 -1.79 15.60 4.95
CA SER A 231 -2.58 15.45 3.73
C SER A 231 -1.74 15.71 2.47
N ILE A 232 -2.23 15.19 1.36
CA ILE A 232 -1.66 15.37 0.02
C ILE A 232 -2.77 15.59 -0.97
N ASP A 233 -2.62 16.60 -1.86
CA ASP A 233 -3.64 16.94 -2.88
C ASP A 233 -3.66 15.88 -4.01
N ALA A 234 -4.22 14.72 -3.71
CA ALA A 234 -4.30 13.58 -4.61
C ALA A 234 -5.51 12.70 -4.26
N ALA A 235 -5.84 11.78 -5.16
CA ALA A 235 -6.78 10.70 -4.91
C ALA A 235 -6.09 9.50 -4.21
N HIS A 236 -6.57 8.27 -4.43
CA HIS A 236 -6.16 7.09 -3.70
C HIS A 236 -4.70 6.67 -3.93
N LEU A 237 -4.21 6.68 -5.16
CA LEU A 237 -2.81 6.36 -5.45
C LEU A 237 -1.93 7.61 -5.37
N SER A 238 -1.93 8.26 -4.22
CA SER A 238 -1.27 9.55 -3.99
C SER A 238 0.24 9.53 -4.31
N ALA A 239 0.92 8.41 -4.07
CA ALA A 239 2.33 8.22 -4.41
C ALA A 239 2.60 8.19 -5.93
N VAL A 240 1.60 7.82 -6.73
CA VAL A 240 1.68 7.83 -8.20
C VAL A 240 1.30 9.20 -8.75
N GLU A 241 0.26 9.80 -8.19
CA GLU A 241 -0.28 11.08 -8.66
C GLU A 241 0.63 12.26 -8.29
N GLN A 242 1.27 12.20 -7.12
CA GLN A 242 2.14 13.26 -6.57
C GLN A 242 3.48 12.72 -6.05
N PRO A 243 4.30 12.01 -6.86
CA PRO A 243 5.47 11.27 -6.37
C PRO A 243 6.51 12.16 -5.70
N ALA A 244 6.76 13.35 -6.22
CA ALA A 244 7.72 14.29 -5.65
C ALA A 244 7.27 14.85 -4.29
N GLN A 245 5.96 15.14 -4.13
CA GLN A 245 5.41 15.60 -2.86
C GLN A 245 5.38 14.45 -1.86
N PHE A 246 5.01 13.25 -2.29
CA PHE A 246 5.00 12.06 -1.45
C PHE A 246 6.42 11.77 -0.91
N ALA A 247 7.44 11.75 -1.78
CA ALA A 247 8.84 11.55 -1.37
C ALA A 247 9.33 12.63 -0.39
N ARG A 248 8.89 13.89 -0.55
CA ARG A 248 9.20 14.96 0.42
C ARG A 248 8.57 14.69 1.78
N LEU A 249 7.29 14.30 1.84
CA LEU A 249 6.64 13.94 3.11
C LEU A 249 7.39 12.84 3.85
N LEU A 250 7.87 11.82 3.12
CA LEU A 250 8.70 10.75 3.70
C LEU A 250 10.00 11.30 4.27
N THR A 251 10.77 12.01 3.45
CA THR A 251 12.10 12.51 3.86
C THR A 251 12.02 13.54 4.97
N ASP A 252 10.99 14.38 5.00
CA ASP A 252 10.80 15.37 6.07
C ASP A 252 10.40 14.67 7.38
N PHE A 253 9.56 13.65 7.33
CA PHE A 253 9.25 12.82 8.48
C PHE A 253 10.51 12.14 9.04
N TRP A 254 11.32 11.52 8.21
CA TRP A 254 12.52 10.81 8.68
C TRP A 254 13.61 11.72 9.22
N LYS A 255 13.62 13.01 8.92
CA LYS A 255 14.50 14.00 9.58
C LYS A 255 14.10 14.31 11.02
N THR A 256 12.88 13.95 11.43
CA THR A 256 12.35 14.24 12.79
C THR A 256 12.52 13.07 13.76
N ILE A 257 13.03 11.93 13.31
CA ILE A 257 13.17 10.69 14.08
C ILE A 257 14.57 10.12 14.09
#